data_d84771830c7b36e7c0d279052d94bfdb
#
_entry.id   d84771830c7b36e7c0d279052d94bfdb
#
_cell.length_a   1.000
_cell.length_b   1.000
_cell.length_c   1.000
_cell.angle_alpha   90.00
_cell.angle_beta   90.00
_cell.angle_gamma   90.00
#
_symmetry.space_group_name_H-M   'P 1'
#
loop_
_entity.id
_entity.type
_entity.pdbx_description
1 polymer ?
#
loop_
_entity_poly.entity_id
_entity_poly.type
_entity_poly.pdbx_seq_one_letter_code
_entity_poly.pdbx_strand_id
1 'polypeptide(L)'
;MGMKKFNTWVLDTTIYILDFLYRGRDFQRFWVLEVIARAPYFSFISVLHFRESLGLRGEDHIYLMKEHFYQALNETEHLEEMELREGNKYWIDRFFAKHLVLLYYWIMVAYYLIDPVNAYDINMKIEKHAYETYVKYLAYHPEDKKIAEIAEDELKHAHELHHAMSMICLLYTSPSPRDRSLSRMPSSA
;
A
#
# COMPACT_ATOMS: atom_id res chain seq x y z
N MET A 1 -8.33 14.90 15.91
CA MET A 1 -8.43 14.78 14.44
C MET A 1 -8.62 13.29 14.16
N GLY A 2 -9.65 12.84 13.43
CA GLY A 2 -9.84 11.40 13.16
C GLY A 2 -8.70 10.87 12.28
N MET A 3 -8.31 9.58 12.44
CA MET A 3 -7.18 8.95 11.74
C MET A 3 -7.25 9.11 10.21
N LYS A 4 -8.43 8.99 9.61
CA LYS A 4 -8.61 9.23 8.16
C LYS A 4 -8.23 10.65 7.72
N LYS A 5 -8.51 11.67 8.54
CA LYS A 5 -8.09 13.06 8.27
C LYS A 5 -6.58 13.22 8.44
N PHE A 6 -5.99 12.50 9.38
CA PHE A 6 -4.55 12.47 9.55
C PHE A 6 -3.85 11.84 8.34
N ASN A 7 -4.32 10.68 7.87
CA ASN A 7 -3.82 10.03 6.66
C ASN A 7 -3.87 10.99 5.45
N THR A 8 -5.01 11.66 5.25
CA THR A 8 -5.15 12.63 4.15
C THR A 8 -4.16 13.78 4.28
N TRP A 9 -4.01 14.35 5.48
CA TRP A 9 -3.05 15.43 5.72
C TRP A 9 -1.59 15.01 5.46
N VAL A 10 -1.20 13.81 5.90
CA VAL A 10 0.13 13.24 5.64
C VAL A 10 0.35 13.10 4.14
N LEU A 11 -0.60 12.50 3.43
CA LEU A 11 -0.52 12.31 1.99
C LEU A 11 -0.41 13.65 1.25
N ASP A 12 -1.32 14.59 1.50
CA ASP A 12 -1.33 15.90 0.83
C ASP A 12 0.00 16.66 1.05
N THR A 13 0.56 16.57 2.27
CA THR A 13 1.85 17.17 2.58
C THR A 13 2.98 16.50 1.79
N THR A 14 2.97 15.17 1.71
CA THR A 14 3.97 14.41 0.95
C THR A 14 3.88 14.72 -0.54
N ILE A 15 2.67 14.77 -1.11
CA ILE A 15 2.41 15.14 -2.50
C ILE A 15 2.97 16.53 -2.80
N TYR A 16 2.66 17.52 -1.96
CA TYR A 16 3.15 18.88 -2.12
C TYR A 16 4.69 18.94 -2.16
N ILE A 17 5.36 18.18 -1.28
CA ILE A 17 6.82 18.09 -1.24
C ILE A 17 7.36 17.44 -2.53
N LEU A 18 6.75 16.34 -2.98
CA LEU A 18 7.16 15.65 -4.21
C LEU A 18 6.95 16.53 -5.45
N ASP A 19 5.82 17.22 -5.56
CA ASP A 19 5.52 18.15 -6.66
C ASP A 19 6.53 19.29 -6.73
N PHE A 20 6.96 19.79 -5.57
CA PHE A 20 7.97 20.84 -5.50
C PHE A 20 9.37 20.33 -5.90
N LEU A 21 9.80 19.19 -5.34
CA LEU A 21 11.15 18.65 -5.54
C LEU A 21 11.36 18.07 -6.95
N TYR A 22 10.32 17.48 -7.55
CA TYR A 22 10.41 16.76 -8.82
C TYR A 22 9.73 17.50 -9.98
N ARG A 23 9.53 18.80 -9.87
CA ARG A 23 8.91 19.61 -10.93
C ARG A 23 9.69 19.49 -12.25
N GLY A 24 9.03 18.98 -13.32
CA GLY A 24 9.64 18.75 -14.63
C GLY A 24 10.62 17.57 -14.67
N ARG A 25 10.52 16.64 -13.70
CA ARG A 25 11.36 15.45 -13.57
C ARG A 25 10.48 14.23 -13.36
N ASP A 26 9.65 13.90 -14.35
CA ASP A 26 8.57 12.92 -14.21
C ASP A 26 9.09 11.53 -13.84
N PHE A 27 10.09 10.99 -14.53
CA PHE A 27 10.61 9.65 -14.25
C PHE A 27 11.34 9.54 -12.90
N GLN A 28 12.00 10.60 -12.43
CA GLN A 28 12.55 10.63 -11.08
C GLN A 28 11.44 10.62 -10.01
N ARG A 29 10.36 11.37 -10.26
CA ARG A 29 9.17 11.37 -9.40
C ARG A 29 8.51 9.99 -9.37
N PHE A 30 8.31 9.38 -10.53
CA PHE A 30 7.74 8.04 -10.65
C PHE A 30 8.61 7.03 -9.91
N TRP A 31 9.91 7.04 -10.13
CA TRP A 31 10.83 6.16 -9.42
C TRP A 31 10.72 6.29 -7.89
N VAL A 32 10.61 7.50 -7.36
CA VAL A 32 10.43 7.72 -5.92
C VAL A 32 9.07 7.22 -5.44
N LEU A 33 8.01 7.38 -6.24
CA LEU A 33 6.68 6.85 -5.93
C LEU A 33 6.72 5.32 -5.83
N GLU A 34 7.32 4.62 -6.78
CA GLU A 34 7.44 3.16 -6.77
C GLU A 34 8.30 2.66 -5.58
N VAL A 35 9.38 3.37 -5.25
CA VAL A 35 10.17 3.05 -4.06
C VAL A 35 9.31 3.14 -2.79
N ILE A 36 8.41 4.11 -2.70
CA ILE A 36 7.53 4.32 -1.55
C ILE A 36 6.36 3.32 -1.56
N ALA A 37 5.67 3.16 -2.69
CA ALA A 37 4.47 2.33 -2.84
C ALA A 37 4.73 0.86 -2.47
N ARG A 38 5.89 0.35 -2.78
CA ARG A 38 6.30 -1.02 -2.45
C ARG A 38 6.44 -1.30 -0.95
N ALA A 39 6.82 -0.31 -0.14
CA ALA A 39 7.14 -0.51 1.28
C ALA A 39 5.97 -1.03 2.14
N PRO A 40 4.73 -0.54 1.99
CA PRO A 40 3.58 -1.06 2.74
C PRO A 40 3.31 -2.54 2.52
N TYR A 41 3.46 -3.05 1.30
CA TYR A 41 3.23 -4.46 1.00
C TYR A 41 4.21 -5.37 1.75
N PHE A 42 5.50 -5.04 1.78
CA PHE A 42 6.48 -5.75 2.59
C PHE A 42 6.18 -5.64 4.10
N SER A 43 5.65 -4.50 4.55
CA SER A 43 5.23 -4.31 5.94
C SER A 43 4.04 -5.20 6.28
N PHE A 44 3.05 -5.29 5.40
CA PHE A 44 1.87 -6.15 5.56
C PHE A 44 2.26 -7.62 5.59
N ILE A 45 3.10 -8.07 4.64
CA ILE A 45 3.64 -9.43 4.61
C ILE A 45 4.37 -9.75 5.91
N SER A 46 5.21 -8.86 6.41
CA SER A 46 5.97 -9.06 7.65
C SER A 46 5.06 -9.21 8.88
N VAL A 47 4.03 -8.39 9.00
CA VAL A 47 3.05 -8.47 10.09
C VAL A 47 2.18 -9.73 9.98
N LEU A 48 1.76 -10.09 8.77
CA LEU A 48 1.01 -11.32 8.54
C LEU A 48 1.86 -12.54 8.89
N HIS A 49 3.12 -12.59 8.48
CA HIS A 49 4.04 -13.66 8.86
C HIS A 49 4.26 -13.74 10.38
N PHE A 50 4.41 -12.60 11.04
CA PHE A 50 4.49 -12.56 12.49
C PHE A 50 3.23 -13.13 13.16
N ARG A 51 2.03 -12.75 12.69
CA ARG A 51 0.75 -13.30 13.18
C ARG A 51 0.63 -14.81 12.96
N GLU A 52 1.10 -15.30 11.81
CA GLU A 52 1.14 -16.73 11.52
C GLU A 52 2.04 -17.49 12.51
N SER A 53 3.18 -16.92 12.89
CA SER A 53 4.09 -17.49 13.89
C SER A 53 3.45 -17.57 15.29
N LEU A 54 2.41 -16.77 15.56
CA LEU A 54 1.59 -16.83 16.77
C LEU A 54 0.38 -17.77 16.64
N GLY A 55 0.28 -18.53 15.56
CA GLY A 55 -0.82 -19.46 15.29
C GLY A 55 -2.09 -18.79 14.76
N LEU A 56 -2.03 -17.52 14.39
CA LEU A 56 -3.16 -16.74 13.84
C LEU A 56 -3.21 -16.90 12.31
N ARG A 57 -3.56 -18.10 11.84
CA ARG A 57 -3.65 -18.44 10.42
C ARG A 57 -5.06 -18.91 10.07
N GLY A 58 -5.67 -18.26 9.08
CA GLY A 58 -6.98 -18.59 8.53
C GLY A 58 -6.99 -18.40 7.01
N GLU A 59 -8.12 -18.66 6.37
CA GLU A 59 -8.27 -18.51 4.91
C GLU A 59 -8.03 -17.05 4.47
N ASP A 60 -8.63 -16.08 5.17
CA ASP A 60 -8.43 -14.66 4.89
C ASP A 60 -6.97 -14.24 5.05
N HIS A 61 -6.29 -14.79 6.05
CA HIS A 61 -4.86 -14.53 6.26
C HIS A 61 -4.01 -15.03 5.07
N ILE A 62 -4.30 -16.25 4.58
CA ILE A 62 -3.59 -16.81 3.44
C ILE A 62 -3.88 -16.01 2.17
N TYR A 63 -5.13 -15.58 1.98
CA TYR A 63 -5.52 -14.72 0.87
C TYR A 63 -4.71 -13.41 0.88
N LEU A 64 -4.75 -12.67 1.99
CA LEU A 64 -4.03 -11.40 2.13
C LEU A 64 -2.52 -11.56 1.93
N MET A 65 -1.92 -12.64 2.45
CA MET A 65 -0.50 -12.91 2.28
C MET A 65 -0.14 -13.06 0.79
N LYS A 66 -0.91 -13.85 0.03
CA LYS A 66 -0.69 -14.05 -1.40
C LYS A 66 -0.88 -12.75 -2.18
N GLU A 67 -1.93 -12.00 -1.86
CA GLU A 67 -2.27 -10.75 -2.51
C GLU A 67 -1.13 -9.72 -2.37
N HIS A 68 -0.65 -9.52 -1.15
CA HIS A 68 0.44 -8.58 -0.93
C HIS A 68 1.78 -9.03 -1.51
N PHE A 69 2.05 -10.33 -1.61
CA PHE A 69 3.22 -10.82 -2.35
C PHE A 69 3.12 -10.50 -3.84
N TYR A 70 1.93 -10.70 -4.43
CA TYR A 70 1.69 -10.35 -5.83
C TYR A 70 1.89 -8.84 -6.06
N GLN A 71 1.27 -8.00 -5.24
CA GLN A 71 1.41 -6.55 -5.31
C GLN A 71 2.86 -6.09 -5.14
N ALA A 72 3.59 -6.65 -4.16
CA ALA A 72 5.01 -6.32 -3.96
C ALA A 72 5.90 -6.69 -5.15
N LEU A 73 5.59 -7.77 -5.88
CA LEU A 73 6.30 -8.15 -7.09
C LEU A 73 5.96 -7.20 -8.24
N ASN A 74 4.69 -6.88 -8.43
CA ASN A 74 4.25 -5.94 -9.47
C ASN A 74 4.87 -4.55 -9.28
N GLU A 75 4.85 -4.00 -8.05
CA GLU A 75 5.56 -2.76 -7.72
C GLU A 75 7.08 -2.82 -7.99
N THR A 76 7.66 -4.01 -7.90
CA THR A 76 9.07 -4.19 -8.23
C THR A 76 9.30 -4.09 -9.75
N GLU A 77 8.39 -4.63 -10.55
CA GLU A 77 8.43 -4.51 -12.02
C GLU A 77 8.23 -3.05 -12.47
N HIS A 78 7.31 -2.30 -11.81
CA HIS A 78 7.14 -0.87 -12.04
C HIS A 78 8.43 -0.09 -11.74
N LEU A 79 9.06 -0.38 -10.60
CA LEU A 79 10.32 0.25 -10.21
C LEU A 79 11.42 -0.02 -11.23
N GLU A 80 11.57 -1.26 -11.73
CA GLU A 80 12.53 -1.63 -12.76
C GLU A 80 12.29 -0.84 -14.06
N GLU A 81 11.03 -0.68 -14.47
CA GLU A 81 10.69 0.16 -15.63
C GLU A 81 11.12 1.62 -15.43
N MET A 82 10.90 2.18 -14.23
CA MET A 82 11.35 3.54 -13.93
C MET A 82 12.89 3.65 -13.92
N GLU A 83 13.60 2.60 -13.51
CA GLU A 83 15.06 2.54 -13.57
C GLU A 83 15.59 2.50 -15.01
N LEU A 84 14.94 1.75 -15.91
CA LEU A 84 15.23 1.73 -17.33
C LEU A 84 15.06 3.12 -17.98
N ARG A 85 14.18 3.95 -17.45
CA ARG A 85 13.92 5.34 -17.89
C ARG A 85 14.77 6.37 -17.15
N GLU A 86 15.87 5.95 -16.52
CA GLU A 86 16.78 6.81 -15.76
C GLU A 86 16.12 7.54 -14.56
N GLY A 87 15.02 6.99 -14.01
CA GLY A 87 14.36 7.55 -12.82
C GLY A 87 15.27 7.62 -11.60
N ASN A 88 16.19 6.68 -11.48
CA ASN A 88 17.19 6.61 -10.41
C ASN A 88 18.51 7.33 -10.73
N LYS A 89 18.57 8.20 -11.74
CA LYS A 89 19.80 8.82 -12.26
C LYS A 89 20.61 9.57 -11.19
N TYR A 90 19.94 10.33 -10.33
CA TYR A 90 20.61 11.19 -9.37
C TYR A 90 20.88 10.46 -8.05
N TRP A 91 22.15 10.49 -7.60
CA TRP A 91 22.56 9.81 -6.37
C TRP A 91 21.83 10.34 -5.12
N ILE A 92 21.50 11.65 -5.12
CA ILE A 92 20.81 12.29 -4.00
C ILE A 92 19.37 11.76 -3.85
N ASP A 93 18.65 11.57 -4.96
CA ASP A 93 17.31 10.99 -4.95
C ASP A 93 17.36 9.56 -4.41
N ARG A 94 18.36 8.75 -4.87
CA ARG A 94 18.57 7.38 -4.35
C ARG A 94 18.89 7.35 -2.87
N PHE A 95 19.72 8.28 -2.39
CA PHE A 95 20.10 8.35 -1.00
C PHE A 95 18.88 8.64 -0.13
N PHE A 96 18.15 9.71 -0.39
CA PHE A 96 16.98 10.10 0.39
C PHE A 96 15.83 9.08 0.27
N ALA A 97 15.49 8.60 -0.91
CA ALA A 97 14.42 7.64 -1.10
C ALA A 97 14.68 6.34 -0.30
N LYS A 98 15.89 5.77 -0.37
CA LYS A 98 16.24 4.55 0.35
C LYS A 98 16.18 4.68 1.87
N HIS A 99 16.58 5.83 2.42
CA HIS A 99 16.53 6.05 3.86
C HIS A 99 15.13 6.36 4.36
N LEU A 100 14.37 7.16 3.59
CA LEU A 100 12.98 7.47 3.93
C LEU A 100 12.09 6.24 3.83
N VAL A 101 12.27 5.39 2.81
CA VAL A 101 11.49 4.18 2.67
C VAL A 101 11.76 3.16 3.78
N LEU A 102 13.00 3.09 4.28
CA LEU A 102 13.33 2.23 5.41
C LEU A 102 12.61 2.69 6.70
N LEU A 103 12.57 4.01 6.95
CA LEU A 103 11.80 4.58 8.06
C LEU A 103 10.30 4.34 7.85
N TYR A 104 9.79 4.57 6.64
CA TYR A 104 8.39 4.39 6.30
C TYR A 104 7.96 2.93 6.46
N TYR A 105 8.78 1.96 6.05
CA TYR A 105 8.53 0.54 6.28
C TYR A 105 8.24 0.23 7.76
N TRP A 106 9.08 0.70 8.68
CA TRP A 106 8.89 0.44 10.12
C TRP A 106 7.67 1.17 10.68
N ILE A 107 7.39 2.39 10.20
CA ILE A 107 6.15 3.10 10.53
C ILE A 107 4.94 2.28 10.09
N MET A 108 4.94 1.72 8.88
CA MET A 108 3.85 0.91 8.35
C MET A 108 3.71 -0.44 9.08
N VAL A 109 4.82 -1.08 9.48
CA VAL A 109 4.77 -2.27 10.35
C VAL A 109 4.04 -1.96 11.65
N ALA A 110 4.43 -0.90 12.35
CA ALA A 110 3.79 -0.48 13.59
C ALA A 110 2.32 -0.09 13.36
N TYR A 111 2.04 0.65 12.28
CA TYR A 111 0.70 1.10 11.96
C TYR A 111 -0.23 -0.08 11.66
N TYR A 112 0.21 -1.05 10.86
CA TYR A 112 -0.58 -2.24 10.54
C TYR A 112 -0.80 -3.17 11.75
N LEU A 113 0.15 -3.22 12.68
CA LEU A 113 -0.01 -3.95 13.94
C LEU A 113 -1.10 -3.33 14.82
N ILE A 114 -1.16 -2.01 14.91
CA ILE A 114 -2.03 -1.26 15.84
C ILE A 114 -3.40 -1.00 15.21
N ASP A 115 -3.44 -0.55 13.96
CA ASP A 115 -4.66 -0.11 13.27
C ASP A 115 -4.61 -0.49 11.78
N PRO A 116 -4.84 -1.77 11.46
CA PRO A 116 -4.74 -2.28 10.09
C PRO A 116 -5.71 -1.60 9.13
N VAL A 117 -6.90 -1.21 9.58
CA VAL A 117 -7.91 -0.56 8.74
C VAL A 117 -7.40 0.79 8.22
N ASN A 118 -6.84 1.61 9.10
CA ASN A 118 -6.29 2.90 8.70
C ASN A 118 -4.93 2.78 7.99
N ALA A 119 -4.18 1.70 8.23
CA ALA A 119 -2.97 1.39 7.45
C ALA A 119 -3.31 1.06 5.99
N TYR A 120 -4.38 0.31 5.72
CA TYR A 120 -4.90 0.09 4.36
C TYR A 120 -5.47 1.39 3.75
N ASP A 121 -6.18 2.21 4.53
CA ASP A 121 -6.75 3.49 4.05
C ASP A 121 -5.66 4.43 3.50
N ILE A 122 -4.53 4.57 4.20
CA ILE A 122 -3.45 5.43 3.69
C ILE A 122 -2.80 4.83 2.44
N ASN A 123 -2.57 3.52 2.40
CA ASN A 123 -1.95 2.88 1.24
C ASN A 123 -2.87 2.96 0.01
N MET A 124 -4.15 2.65 0.15
CA MET A 124 -5.14 2.84 -0.92
C MET A 124 -5.14 4.27 -1.50
N LYS A 125 -4.94 5.28 -0.66
CA LYS A 125 -4.85 6.68 -1.11
C LYS A 125 -3.56 6.97 -1.85
N ILE A 126 -2.45 6.31 -1.47
CA ILE A 126 -1.16 6.41 -2.17
C ILE A 126 -1.29 5.84 -3.57
N GLU A 127 -1.87 4.63 -3.74
CA GLU A 127 -2.10 4.02 -5.05
C GLU A 127 -3.00 4.88 -5.96
N LYS A 128 -4.08 5.41 -5.40
CA LYS A 128 -4.92 6.37 -6.15
C LYS A 128 -4.16 7.59 -6.61
N HIS A 129 -3.28 8.12 -5.78
CA HIS A 129 -2.45 9.25 -6.16
C HIS A 129 -1.41 8.87 -7.23
N ALA A 130 -0.82 7.68 -7.15
CA ALA A 130 0.07 7.14 -8.19
C ALA A 130 -0.67 7.04 -9.53
N TYR A 131 -1.86 6.42 -9.54
CA TYR A 131 -2.73 6.38 -10.71
C TYR A 131 -2.98 7.78 -11.32
N GLU A 132 -3.43 8.75 -10.49
CA GLU A 132 -3.70 10.12 -10.95
C GLU A 132 -2.44 10.79 -11.52
N THR A 133 -1.28 10.50 -10.97
CA THR A 133 0.01 11.03 -11.42
C THR A 133 0.37 10.48 -12.79
N TYR A 134 0.21 9.18 -13.02
CA TYR A 134 0.43 8.55 -14.33
C TYR A 134 -0.58 9.02 -15.37
N VAL A 135 -1.86 9.16 -15.02
CA VAL A 135 -2.89 9.70 -15.92
C VAL A 135 -2.58 11.13 -16.34
N LYS A 136 -2.06 11.97 -15.46
CA LYS A 136 -1.61 13.34 -15.81
C LYS A 136 -0.47 13.32 -16.82
N TYR A 137 0.49 12.42 -16.67
CA TYR A 137 1.58 12.24 -17.64
C TYR A 137 1.05 11.79 -18.99
N LEU A 138 0.17 10.78 -19.01
CA LEU A 138 -0.43 10.22 -20.22
C LEU A 138 -1.29 11.22 -21.01
N ALA A 139 -1.81 12.27 -20.36
CA ALA A 139 -2.50 13.35 -21.05
C ALA A 139 -1.61 14.09 -22.06
N TYR A 140 -0.29 14.06 -21.84
CA TYR A 140 0.72 14.64 -22.75
C TYR A 140 1.50 13.59 -23.54
N HIS A 141 1.44 12.33 -23.13
CA HIS A 141 2.18 11.19 -23.72
C HIS A 141 1.26 9.99 -23.93
N PRO A 142 0.16 10.12 -24.72
CA PRO A 142 -0.83 9.04 -24.88
C PRO A 142 -0.30 7.79 -25.58
N GLU A 143 0.86 7.89 -26.22
CA GLU A 143 1.56 6.78 -26.88
C GLU A 143 2.32 5.86 -25.92
N ASP A 144 2.54 6.27 -24.69
CA ASP A 144 3.32 5.51 -23.70
C ASP A 144 2.49 4.38 -23.08
N LYS A 145 2.38 3.28 -23.81
CA LYS A 145 1.60 2.10 -23.41
C LYS A 145 2.05 1.51 -22.09
N LYS A 146 3.37 1.56 -21.78
CA LYS A 146 3.88 0.94 -20.56
C LYS A 146 3.46 1.74 -19.33
N ILE A 147 3.48 3.06 -19.39
CA ILE A 147 2.92 3.89 -18.31
C ILE A 147 1.40 3.72 -18.21
N ALA A 148 0.70 3.47 -19.32
CA ALA A 148 -0.73 3.19 -19.27
C ALA A 148 -1.04 1.86 -18.55
N GLU A 149 -0.26 0.79 -18.80
CA GLU A 149 -0.35 -0.48 -18.08
C GLU A 149 -0.11 -0.28 -16.57
N ILE A 150 0.97 0.44 -16.21
CA ILE A 150 1.28 0.75 -14.80
C ILE A 150 0.11 1.50 -14.15
N ALA A 151 -0.44 2.52 -14.81
CA ALA A 151 -1.60 3.25 -14.27
C ALA A 151 -2.81 2.34 -14.01
N GLU A 152 -3.09 1.37 -14.88
CA GLU A 152 -4.16 0.39 -14.66
C GLU A 152 -3.86 -0.51 -13.45
N ASP A 153 -2.62 -0.93 -13.26
CA ASP A 153 -2.18 -1.72 -12.11
C ASP A 153 -2.37 -0.94 -10.80
N GLU A 154 -1.98 0.36 -10.73
CA GLU A 154 -2.18 1.20 -9.56
C GLU A 154 -3.67 1.32 -9.17
N LEU A 155 -4.55 1.50 -10.16
CA LEU A 155 -5.98 1.54 -9.90
C LEU A 155 -6.49 0.20 -9.36
N LYS A 156 -5.99 -0.90 -9.88
CA LYS A 156 -6.30 -2.26 -9.42
C LYS A 156 -5.82 -2.46 -7.98
N HIS A 157 -4.58 -2.08 -7.65
CA HIS A 157 -4.03 -2.13 -6.29
C HIS A 157 -4.90 -1.35 -5.30
N ALA A 158 -5.34 -0.15 -5.68
CA ALA A 158 -6.25 0.64 -4.84
C ALA A 158 -7.57 -0.08 -4.54
N HIS A 159 -8.15 -0.79 -5.51
CA HIS A 159 -9.37 -1.59 -5.32
C HIS A 159 -9.13 -2.81 -4.44
N GLU A 160 -8.03 -3.51 -4.62
CA GLU A 160 -7.65 -4.68 -3.83
C GLU A 160 -7.38 -4.31 -2.37
N LEU A 161 -6.69 -3.20 -2.12
CA LEU A 161 -6.50 -2.65 -0.77
C LEU A 161 -7.82 -2.25 -0.11
N HIS A 162 -8.76 -1.69 -0.87
CA HIS A 162 -10.11 -1.41 -0.35
C HIS A 162 -10.84 -2.71 0.02
N HIS A 163 -10.69 -3.76 -0.79
CA HIS A 163 -11.26 -5.07 -0.49
C HIS A 163 -10.64 -5.67 0.78
N ALA A 164 -9.31 -5.66 0.89
CA ALA A 164 -8.58 -6.12 2.07
C ALA A 164 -9.00 -5.36 3.34
N MET A 165 -9.16 -4.04 3.26
CA MET A 165 -9.67 -3.22 4.35
C MET A 165 -11.07 -3.67 4.79
N SER A 166 -11.95 -3.97 3.84
CA SER A 166 -13.31 -4.44 4.11
C SER A 166 -13.34 -5.80 4.80
N MET A 167 -12.49 -6.74 4.37
CA MET A 167 -12.33 -8.05 5.02
C MET A 167 -11.89 -7.90 6.48
N ILE A 168 -10.92 -7.06 6.75
CA ILE A 168 -10.42 -6.81 8.11
C ILE A 168 -11.49 -6.15 8.98
N CYS A 169 -12.23 -5.18 8.48
CA CYS A 169 -13.35 -4.60 9.19
C CYS A 169 -14.36 -5.67 9.64
N LEU A 170 -14.70 -6.62 8.78
CA LEU A 170 -15.62 -7.72 9.10
C LEU A 170 -15.04 -8.66 10.15
N LEU A 171 -13.75 -8.98 10.10
CA LEU A 171 -13.08 -9.82 11.10
C LEU A 171 -13.12 -9.21 12.51
N TYR A 172 -12.97 -7.90 12.63
CA TYR A 172 -13.02 -7.19 13.92
C TYR A 172 -14.44 -6.92 14.44
N THR A 173 -15.45 -6.92 13.56
CA THR A 173 -16.84 -6.67 13.94
C THR A 173 -17.67 -7.94 14.08
N SER A 174 -17.20 -9.08 13.58
CA SER A 174 -17.88 -10.37 13.71
C SER A 174 -17.62 -10.99 15.08
N PRO A 175 -18.64 -11.56 15.77
CA PRO A 175 -18.43 -12.28 17.00
C PRO A 175 -17.44 -13.42 16.82
N SER A 176 -16.51 -13.56 17.76
CA SER A 176 -15.52 -14.64 17.78
C SER A 176 -16.20 -16.01 17.57
N PRO A 177 -15.56 -16.98 16.89
CA PRO A 177 -16.05 -18.35 16.84
C PRO A 177 -16.36 -18.94 18.22
N ARG A 178 -15.68 -18.49 19.28
CA ARG A 178 -15.96 -18.85 20.68
C ARG A 178 -17.29 -18.30 21.16
N ASP A 179 -17.67 -17.09 20.79
CA ASP A 179 -18.94 -16.47 21.19
C ASP A 179 -20.12 -17.15 20.49
N ARG A 180 -19.92 -17.66 19.27
CA ARG A 180 -20.92 -18.46 18.53
C ARG A 180 -21.16 -19.83 19.17
N SER A 181 -20.17 -20.44 19.82
CA SER A 181 -20.33 -21.71 20.52
C SER A 181 -21.10 -21.56 21.83
N LEU A 182 -20.94 -20.45 22.52
CA LEU A 182 -21.65 -20.15 23.77
C LEU A 182 -23.15 -19.86 23.55
N SER A 183 -23.51 -19.27 22.41
CA SER A 183 -24.92 -19.00 22.07
C SER A 183 -25.73 -20.25 21.65
N ARG A 184 -25.09 -21.40 21.49
CA ARG A 184 -25.71 -22.70 21.14
C ARG A 184 -25.86 -23.65 22.34
N MET A 185 -25.56 -23.24 23.57
CA MET A 185 -25.87 -24.06 24.72
C MET A 185 -27.38 -24.00 24.96
N PRO A 186 -28.12 -25.15 24.95
CA PRO A 186 -29.51 -25.14 25.31
C PRO A 186 -29.62 -24.72 26.78
N SER A 187 -30.53 -23.78 27.06
CA SER A 187 -30.89 -23.48 28.45
C SER A 187 -31.42 -24.78 29.06
N SER A 188 -30.68 -25.33 30.01
CA SER A 188 -31.16 -26.45 30.82
C SER A 188 -32.39 -26.01 31.56
N ALA A 189 -33.54 -26.53 31.20
CA ALA A 189 -34.78 -26.47 31.95
C ALA A 189 -34.67 -27.36 33.18
#